data_af4dca16ac37ba0cbb03f42b9b2d8c4d
#
_entry.id   af4dca16ac37ba0cbb03f42b9b2d8c4d
#
_cell.length_a   1.000
_cell.length_b   1.000
_cell.length_c   1.000
_cell.angle_alpha   90.00
_cell.angle_beta   90.00
_cell.angle_gamma   90.00
#
_symmetry.space_group_name_H-M   'P 1'
#
loop_
_entity.id
_entity.type
_entity.pdbx_description
1 polymer ?
#
loop_
_entity_poly.entity_id
_entity_poly.type
_entity_poly.pdbx_seq_one_letter_code
_entity_poly.pdbx_strand_id
1 'polypeptide(L)'
;MRKAIFVFSLLGLAGLQSGHTTHADSDVLFPDDKGTKIVRTSSQFDEMAGNSEKYLGQETKLAGAMVSIDQTAEGYLVLARWLPYPKQEDQAPRVGQTDDSRHFLIRFVGKREKTFYMTHGNKFLLEGKVAGTKKALVNVFGRKQNLLYVNTKCVKIWETGQDDDSSSQIDSEYPPTRQRTLCAD
;
A
#
# COMPACT_ATOMS: atom_id res chain seq x y z
N MET A 1 -52.25 56.28 42.08
CA MET A 1 -52.24 55.41 40.92
C MET A 1 -50.81 55.47 40.30
N ARG A 2 -49.91 54.50 40.61
CA ARG A 2 -48.57 54.41 40.05
C ARG A 2 -48.48 53.09 39.32
N LYS A 3 -48.35 53.11 38.02
CA LYS A 3 -48.13 51.95 37.16
C LYS A 3 -46.64 51.58 37.19
N ALA A 4 -46.34 50.38 37.68
CA ALA A 4 -45.01 49.82 37.57
C ALA A 4 -44.84 49.10 36.22
N ILE A 5 -43.81 49.47 35.49
CA ILE A 5 -43.41 48.85 34.22
C ILE A 5 -42.31 47.82 34.57
N PHE A 6 -42.63 46.55 34.36
CA PHE A 6 -41.63 45.48 34.45
C PHE A 6 -40.93 45.31 33.09
N VAL A 7 -39.66 45.59 33.10
CA VAL A 7 -38.79 45.29 31.95
C VAL A 7 -38.19 43.91 32.14
N PHE A 8 -38.59 42.96 31.32
CA PHE A 8 -37.98 41.63 31.25
C PHE A 8 -36.71 41.70 30.37
N SER A 9 -35.58 41.55 31.01
CA SER A 9 -34.30 41.38 30.32
C SER A 9 -34.15 39.90 29.92
N LEU A 10 -34.24 39.59 28.64
CA LEU A 10 -33.86 38.29 28.06
C LEU A 10 -32.33 38.21 27.97
N LEU A 11 -31.72 37.46 28.87
CA LEU A 11 -30.33 37.00 28.68
C LEU A 11 -30.30 35.87 27.65
N GLY A 12 -29.83 36.18 26.46
CA GLY A 12 -29.52 35.17 25.45
C GLY A 12 -28.27 34.37 25.85
N LEU A 13 -28.47 33.08 26.17
CA LEU A 13 -27.35 32.12 26.21
C LEU A 13 -26.86 31.85 24.79
N ALA A 14 -25.73 32.44 24.44
CA ALA A 14 -24.98 32.04 23.24
C ALA A 14 -24.34 30.68 23.53
N GLY A 15 -24.96 29.60 23.04
CA GLY A 15 -24.38 28.26 23.03
C GLY A 15 -23.17 28.24 22.09
N LEU A 16 -21.97 28.14 22.66
CA LEU A 16 -20.76 27.78 21.95
C LEU A 16 -20.90 26.33 21.47
N GLN A 17 -21.38 26.12 20.26
CA GLN A 17 -21.22 24.85 19.56
C GLN A 17 -19.76 24.75 19.16
N SER A 18 -18.96 24.02 19.96
CA SER A 18 -17.66 23.50 19.58
C SER A 18 -17.88 22.50 18.44
N GLY A 19 -17.83 23.01 17.22
CA GLY A 19 -17.76 22.17 16.03
C GLY A 19 -16.48 21.34 16.09
N HIS A 20 -16.60 20.09 16.53
CA HIS A 20 -15.59 19.08 16.24
C HIS A 20 -15.66 18.83 14.74
N THR A 21 -14.84 19.54 13.99
CA THR A 21 -14.47 19.12 12.64
C THR A 21 -13.61 17.88 12.82
N THR A 22 -14.26 16.72 12.80
CA THR A 22 -13.58 15.46 12.49
C THR A 22 -13.09 15.64 11.05
N HIS A 23 -11.82 16.05 10.91
CA HIS A 23 -11.08 15.80 9.70
C HIS A 23 -11.01 14.28 9.56
N ALA A 24 -11.97 13.72 8.82
CA ALA A 24 -11.75 12.47 8.16
C ALA A 24 -10.68 12.81 7.09
N ASP A 25 -9.40 12.71 7.46
CA ASP A 25 -8.33 12.48 6.51
C ASP A 25 -8.70 11.17 5.81
N SER A 26 -9.47 11.31 4.73
CA SER A 26 -9.56 10.25 3.74
C SER A 26 -8.15 10.19 3.14
N ASP A 27 -7.32 9.33 3.74
CA ASP A 27 -6.05 8.89 3.19
C ASP A 27 -6.31 8.20 1.83
N VAL A 28 -6.61 9.01 0.83
CA VAL A 28 -6.47 8.61 -0.58
C VAL A 28 -4.98 8.53 -0.82
N LEU A 29 -4.40 7.37 -0.49
CA LEU A 29 -2.96 7.12 -0.51
C LEU A 29 -2.36 7.34 -1.88
N PHE A 30 -3.14 7.07 -2.91
CA PHE A 30 -2.75 7.21 -4.29
C PHE A 30 -3.91 7.87 -5.04
N PRO A 31 -3.75 9.11 -5.54
CA PRO A 31 -4.77 9.72 -6.38
C PRO A 31 -5.11 8.78 -7.54
N ASP A 32 -6.39 8.61 -7.82
CA ASP A 32 -6.85 7.86 -8.99
C ASP A 32 -6.50 8.67 -10.26
N ASP A 33 -5.26 8.53 -10.70
CA ASP A 33 -4.83 9.08 -11.97
C ASP A 33 -5.53 8.33 -13.10
N LYS A 34 -6.24 9.07 -13.94
CA LYS A 34 -6.89 8.53 -15.14
C LYS A 34 -5.81 7.83 -15.99
N GLY A 35 -5.82 6.51 -15.99
CA GLY A 35 -4.86 5.69 -16.74
C GLY A 35 -4.02 4.71 -15.91
N THR A 36 -4.03 4.81 -14.60
CA THR A 36 -3.34 3.85 -13.74
C THR A 36 -4.03 2.49 -13.77
N LYS A 37 -3.30 1.43 -14.14
CA LYS A 37 -3.83 0.06 -14.18
C LYS A 37 -3.72 -0.59 -12.80
N ILE A 38 -4.86 -0.93 -12.20
CA ILE A 38 -4.92 -1.66 -10.93
C ILE A 38 -5.00 -3.17 -11.22
N VAL A 39 -4.05 -3.94 -10.68
CA VAL A 39 -3.95 -5.40 -10.90
C VAL A 39 -4.58 -6.14 -9.72
N ARG A 40 -5.81 -6.59 -9.89
CA ARG A 40 -6.61 -7.27 -8.85
C ARG A 40 -6.72 -8.78 -9.03
N THR A 41 -6.49 -9.30 -10.25
CA THR A 41 -6.64 -10.70 -10.56
C THR A 41 -5.36 -11.31 -11.09
N SER A 42 -5.20 -12.61 -10.90
CA SER A 42 -4.05 -13.36 -11.42
C SER A 42 -3.93 -13.25 -12.95
N SER A 43 -5.05 -13.29 -13.67
CA SER A 43 -5.04 -13.14 -15.12
C SER A 43 -4.55 -11.76 -15.58
N GLN A 44 -4.90 -10.69 -14.85
CA GLN A 44 -4.37 -9.35 -15.13
C GLN A 44 -2.87 -9.26 -14.88
N PHE A 45 -2.39 -9.93 -13.80
CA PHE A 45 -0.97 -10.00 -13.51
C PHE A 45 -0.23 -10.79 -14.60
N ASP A 46 -0.71 -11.97 -14.97
CA ASP A 46 -0.11 -12.84 -16.01
C ASP A 46 -0.06 -12.14 -17.37
N GLU A 47 -1.12 -11.41 -17.73
CA GLU A 47 -1.15 -10.61 -18.95
C GLU A 47 -0.06 -9.52 -18.91
N MET A 48 0.07 -8.79 -17.80
CA MET A 48 1.07 -7.74 -17.66
C MET A 48 2.49 -8.30 -17.63
N ALA A 49 2.72 -9.41 -16.93
CA ALA A 49 4.03 -10.06 -16.85
C ALA A 49 4.45 -10.69 -18.18
N GLY A 50 3.52 -11.35 -18.87
CA GLY A 50 3.78 -11.98 -20.17
C GLY A 50 3.95 -11.00 -21.33
N ASN A 51 3.36 -9.81 -21.23
CA ASN A 51 3.41 -8.77 -22.27
C ASN A 51 3.96 -7.45 -21.75
N SER A 52 4.99 -7.50 -20.90
CA SER A 52 5.51 -6.31 -20.19
C SER A 52 5.92 -5.16 -21.09
N GLU A 53 6.35 -5.43 -22.32
CA GLU A 53 6.72 -4.42 -23.31
C GLU A 53 5.50 -3.55 -23.71
N LYS A 54 4.30 -4.14 -23.82
CA LYS A 54 3.04 -3.43 -24.09
C LYS A 54 2.72 -2.43 -22.97
N TYR A 55 3.17 -2.70 -21.76
CA TYR A 55 2.90 -1.91 -20.57
C TYR A 55 4.06 -1.01 -20.15
N LEU A 56 5.14 -0.97 -20.94
CA LEU A 56 6.33 -0.19 -20.60
C LEU A 56 5.99 1.29 -20.38
N GLY A 57 6.39 1.81 -19.23
CA GLY A 57 6.11 3.19 -18.81
C GLY A 57 4.69 3.43 -18.28
N GLN A 58 3.79 2.46 -18.38
CA GLN A 58 2.43 2.59 -17.84
C GLN A 58 2.46 2.61 -16.32
N GLU A 59 1.69 3.52 -15.73
CA GLU A 59 1.45 3.55 -14.29
C GLU A 59 0.58 2.37 -13.88
N THR A 60 0.97 1.71 -12.79
CA THR A 60 0.29 0.54 -12.26
C THR A 60 0.26 0.53 -10.75
N LYS A 61 -0.83 0.00 -10.20
CA LYS A 61 -0.97 -0.31 -8.78
C LYS A 61 -0.92 -1.83 -8.60
N LEU A 62 0.02 -2.30 -7.79
CA LEU A 62 0.25 -3.71 -7.46
C LEU A 62 0.25 -3.91 -5.96
N ALA A 63 -0.02 -5.14 -5.54
CA ALA A 63 0.09 -5.56 -4.16
C ALA A 63 0.96 -6.81 -4.05
N GLY A 64 1.58 -7.01 -2.89
CA GLY A 64 2.42 -8.19 -2.69
C GLY A 64 2.93 -8.35 -1.27
N ALA A 65 3.74 -9.38 -1.10
CA ALA A 65 4.54 -9.64 0.09
C ALA A 65 6.02 -9.68 -0.29
N MET A 66 6.89 -9.14 0.55
CA MET A 66 8.33 -9.09 0.32
C MET A 66 8.95 -10.46 0.55
N VAL A 67 9.67 -11.00 -0.44
CA VAL A 67 10.34 -12.31 -0.38
C VAL A 67 11.83 -12.16 -0.12
N SER A 68 12.51 -11.27 -0.84
CA SER A 68 13.88 -10.89 -0.56
C SER A 68 14.13 -9.43 -0.85
N ILE A 69 15.10 -8.86 -0.17
CA ILE A 69 15.39 -7.43 -0.24
C ILE A 69 16.90 -7.26 -0.35
N ASP A 70 17.32 -6.73 -1.50
CA ASP A 70 18.70 -6.38 -1.77
C ASP A 70 18.88 -4.87 -1.67
N GLN A 71 19.76 -4.42 -0.80
CA GLN A 71 20.13 -3.02 -0.73
C GLN A 71 21.08 -2.66 -1.85
N THR A 72 20.74 -1.63 -2.62
CA THR A 72 21.57 -1.11 -3.72
C THR A 72 22.15 0.25 -3.37
N ALA A 73 23.01 0.80 -4.22
CA ALA A 73 23.54 2.14 -4.04
C ALA A 73 22.46 3.23 -4.08
N GLU A 74 21.34 2.97 -4.79
CA GLU A 74 20.27 3.94 -5.06
C GLU A 74 18.99 3.68 -4.26
N GLY A 75 18.94 2.62 -3.45
CA GLY A 75 17.75 2.21 -2.71
C GLY A 75 17.66 0.70 -2.54
N TYR A 76 16.54 0.11 -2.94
CA TYR A 76 16.28 -1.31 -2.75
C TYR A 76 15.81 -1.98 -4.04
N LEU A 77 16.25 -3.22 -4.25
CA LEU A 77 15.67 -4.16 -5.19
C LEU A 77 14.95 -5.24 -4.38
N VAL A 78 13.64 -5.34 -4.54
CA VAL A 78 12.81 -6.26 -3.78
C VAL A 78 12.24 -7.32 -4.71
N LEU A 79 12.47 -8.59 -4.39
CA LEU A 79 11.69 -9.69 -4.94
C LEU A 79 10.41 -9.79 -4.12
N ALA A 80 9.28 -9.76 -4.79
CA ALA A 80 7.97 -9.81 -4.17
C ALA A 80 7.13 -10.95 -4.73
N ARG A 81 6.34 -11.57 -3.87
CA ARG A 81 5.22 -12.43 -4.26
C ARG A 81 4.01 -11.55 -4.52
N TRP A 82 3.36 -11.74 -5.66
CA TRP A 82 2.15 -11.01 -5.99
C TRP A 82 0.99 -11.41 -5.09
N LEU A 83 0.17 -10.45 -4.69
CA LEU A 83 -1.10 -10.62 -3.99
C LEU A 83 -2.18 -9.79 -4.70
N PRO A 84 -3.47 -10.19 -4.64
CA PRO A 84 -4.56 -9.39 -5.18
C PRO A 84 -4.60 -8.00 -4.53
N TYR A 85 -4.72 -6.96 -5.37
CA TYR A 85 -4.88 -5.60 -4.88
C TYR A 85 -6.23 -5.46 -4.16
N PRO A 86 -6.27 -4.96 -2.90
CA PRO A 86 -7.49 -4.87 -2.13
C PRO A 86 -8.48 -3.85 -2.74
N LYS A 87 -9.74 -3.93 -2.32
CA LYS A 87 -10.76 -2.96 -2.72
C LYS A 87 -10.56 -1.61 -2.03
N GLN A 88 -10.04 -1.62 -0.81
CA GLN A 88 -9.76 -0.45 0.01
C GLN A 88 -8.26 -0.40 0.31
N GLU A 89 -7.64 0.76 0.07
CA GLU A 89 -6.17 0.93 0.19
C GLU A 89 -5.69 1.11 1.64
N ASP A 90 -6.60 1.22 2.58
CA ASP A 90 -6.33 1.18 4.02
C ASP A 90 -6.13 -0.24 4.57
N GLN A 91 -6.46 -1.26 3.78
CA GLN A 91 -6.32 -2.67 4.14
C GLN A 91 -5.06 -3.29 3.55
N ALA A 92 -4.35 -4.08 4.37
CA ALA A 92 -3.27 -4.92 3.89
C ALA A 92 -3.79 -5.95 2.87
N PRO A 93 -3.03 -6.26 1.80
CA PRO A 93 -3.43 -7.31 0.87
C PRO A 93 -3.51 -8.66 1.58
N ARG A 94 -4.54 -9.43 1.26
CA ARG A 94 -4.76 -10.76 1.85
C ARG A 94 -4.10 -11.83 0.99
N VAL A 95 -3.53 -12.84 1.65
CA VAL A 95 -3.10 -14.06 0.97
C VAL A 95 -4.35 -14.80 0.50
N GLY A 96 -4.42 -15.12 -0.78
CA GLY A 96 -5.50 -15.94 -1.32
C GLY A 96 -5.36 -17.41 -0.89
N GLN A 97 -6.43 -18.20 -1.05
CA GLN A 97 -6.40 -19.64 -0.77
C GLN A 97 -5.57 -20.45 -1.80
N THR A 98 -5.15 -19.84 -2.89
CA THR A 98 -4.31 -20.46 -3.91
C THR A 98 -2.86 -20.11 -3.63
N ASP A 99 -2.00 -21.15 -3.60
CA ASP A 99 -0.55 -20.99 -3.60
C ASP A 99 -0.12 -20.25 -4.87
N ASP A 100 -0.02 -18.93 -4.73
CA ASP A 100 0.29 -18.05 -5.84
C ASP A 100 1.81 -17.88 -5.93
N SER A 101 2.43 -18.65 -6.80
CA SER A 101 3.87 -18.61 -7.06
C SER A 101 4.31 -17.43 -7.95
N ARG A 102 3.40 -16.49 -8.23
CA ARG A 102 3.69 -15.32 -9.07
C ARG A 102 4.62 -14.35 -8.36
N HIS A 103 5.75 -14.09 -9.00
CA HIS A 103 6.75 -13.18 -8.45
C HIS A 103 7.02 -12.03 -9.40
N PHE A 104 7.44 -10.91 -8.85
CA PHE A 104 7.88 -9.73 -9.59
C PHE A 104 8.97 -8.99 -8.84
N LEU A 105 9.64 -8.08 -9.53
CA LEU A 105 10.71 -7.27 -8.99
C LEU A 105 10.27 -5.81 -8.86
N ILE A 106 10.68 -5.20 -7.77
CA ILE A 106 10.43 -3.80 -7.48
C ILE A 106 11.77 -3.10 -7.30
N ARG A 107 11.95 -1.97 -7.99
CA ARG A 107 13.01 -1.02 -7.67
C ARG A 107 12.40 0.15 -6.91
N PHE A 108 12.85 0.33 -5.69
CA PHE A 108 12.53 1.50 -4.89
C PHE A 108 13.78 2.37 -4.80
N VAL A 109 13.69 3.58 -5.36
CA VAL A 109 14.77 4.59 -5.29
C VAL A 109 14.42 5.55 -4.16
N GLY A 110 15.31 5.74 -3.22
CA GLY A 110 15.08 6.64 -2.10
C GLY A 110 16.25 6.62 -1.11
N LYS A 111 16.26 7.59 -0.20
CA LYS A 111 17.28 7.67 0.84
C LYS A 111 17.31 6.38 1.65
N ARG A 112 18.53 5.91 1.96
CA ARG A 112 18.80 4.75 2.80
C ARG A 112 18.31 4.98 4.23
N GLU A 113 17.03 5.14 4.43
CA GLU A 113 16.50 4.91 5.76
C GLU A 113 16.65 3.41 6.00
N LYS A 114 17.38 3.03 7.06
CA LYS A 114 17.33 1.66 7.61
C LYS A 114 15.89 1.44 8.07
N THR A 115 15.01 1.17 7.13
CA THR A 115 13.61 1.07 7.45
C THR A 115 13.36 -0.36 7.86
N PHE A 116 13.07 -0.52 9.12
CA PHE A 116 12.47 -1.70 9.73
C PHE A 116 11.33 -2.31 8.88
N TYR A 117 10.73 -1.50 8.01
CA TYR A 117 9.63 -1.89 7.14
C TYR A 117 10.03 -2.70 5.90
N MET A 118 11.28 -2.57 5.43
CA MET A 118 11.80 -3.38 4.32
C MET A 118 12.27 -4.73 4.88
N THR A 119 11.31 -5.60 5.22
CA THR A 119 11.56 -6.89 5.87
C THR A 119 10.79 -7.99 5.14
N HIS A 120 11.38 -9.19 5.09
CA HIS A 120 10.74 -10.38 4.55
C HIS A 120 9.37 -10.59 5.20
N GLY A 121 8.38 -10.99 4.41
CA GLY A 121 7.01 -11.23 4.87
C GLY A 121 6.13 -9.98 4.96
N ASN A 122 6.69 -8.79 5.01
CA ASN A 122 5.88 -7.57 5.05
C ASN A 122 5.05 -7.42 3.77
N LYS A 123 3.77 -7.13 3.97
CA LYS A 123 2.82 -6.89 2.87
C LYS A 123 2.84 -5.43 2.46
N PHE A 124 2.54 -5.18 1.20
CA PHE A 124 2.57 -3.81 0.68
C PHE A 124 1.57 -3.59 -0.46
N LEU A 125 1.22 -2.31 -0.64
CA LEU A 125 0.66 -1.78 -1.89
C LEU A 125 1.70 -0.87 -2.52
N LEU A 126 1.84 -0.91 -3.83
CA LEU A 126 2.71 0.00 -4.55
C LEU A 126 1.97 0.70 -5.69
N GLU A 127 2.43 1.91 -5.97
CA GLU A 127 2.21 2.63 -7.21
C GLU A 127 3.56 2.83 -7.89
N GLY A 128 3.63 2.54 -9.18
CA GLY A 128 4.86 2.63 -9.93
C GLY A 128 4.67 2.50 -11.42
N LYS A 129 5.77 2.50 -12.16
CA LYS A 129 5.78 2.35 -13.63
C LYS A 129 6.39 1.02 -14.02
N VAL A 130 5.72 0.33 -14.94
CA VAL A 130 6.28 -0.89 -15.54
C VAL A 130 7.58 -0.54 -16.28
N ALA A 131 8.65 -1.23 -15.94
CA ALA A 131 9.97 -1.04 -16.52
C ALA A 131 10.43 -2.25 -17.35
N GLY A 132 9.51 -3.12 -17.74
CA GLY A 132 9.76 -4.32 -18.54
C GLY A 132 9.95 -5.57 -17.69
N THR A 133 10.94 -6.40 -18.03
CA THR A 133 11.30 -7.61 -17.28
C THR A 133 12.76 -7.57 -16.83
N LYS A 134 13.06 -8.29 -15.76
CA LYS A 134 14.42 -8.51 -15.28
C LYS A 134 14.60 -9.95 -14.82
N LYS A 135 15.77 -10.54 -15.11
CA LYS A 135 16.11 -11.89 -14.67
C LYS A 135 16.44 -11.91 -13.19
N ALA A 136 15.76 -12.77 -12.42
CA ALA A 136 16.06 -13.01 -11.02
C ALA A 136 15.88 -14.49 -10.64
N LEU A 137 16.46 -14.87 -9.51
CA LEU A 137 16.22 -16.15 -8.85
C LEU A 137 15.03 -15.98 -7.90
N VAL A 138 14.04 -16.84 -8.04
CA VAL A 138 12.87 -16.86 -7.14
C VAL A 138 13.17 -17.69 -5.88
N ASN A 139 14.00 -18.73 -6.01
CA ASN A 139 14.47 -19.52 -4.90
C ASN A 139 15.93 -19.99 -5.14
N VAL A 140 16.63 -20.39 -4.08
CA VAL A 140 18.06 -20.77 -4.14
C VAL A 140 18.36 -22.00 -5.02
N PHE A 141 17.35 -22.84 -5.27
CA PHE A 141 17.47 -24.03 -6.12
C PHE A 141 16.86 -23.84 -7.51
N GLY A 142 16.27 -22.68 -7.76
CA GLY A 142 15.54 -22.39 -8.98
C GLY A 142 16.44 -21.90 -10.11
N ARG A 143 15.85 -21.85 -11.32
CA ARG A 143 16.46 -21.18 -12.45
C ARG A 143 16.08 -19.70 -12.44
N LYS A 144 16.96 -18.84 -12.97
CA LYS A 144 16.63 -17.45 -13.21
C LYS A 144 15.44 -17.35 -14.16
N GLN A 145 14.44 -16.59 -13.75
CA GLN A 145 13.22 -16.34 -14.51
C GLN A 145 13.15 -14.86 -14.92
N ASN A 146 12.51 -14.58 -16.04
CA ASN A 146 12.17 -13.19 -16.40
C ASN A 146 10.95 -12.78 -15.59
N LEU A 147 11.12 -11.86 -14.67
CA LEU A 147 10.06 -11.35 -13.81
C LEU A 147 9.65 -9.95 -14.25
N LEU A 148 8.37 -9.63 -14.13
CA LEU A 148 7.86 -8.26 -14.27
C LEU A 148 8.70 -7.34 -13.37
N TYR A 149 9.14 -6.22 -13.92
CA TYR A 149 9.98 -5.25 -13.22
C TYR A 149 9.30 -3.89 -13.16
N VAL A 150 9.17 -3.33 -11.95
CA VAL A 150 8.43 -2.09 -11.70
C VAL A 150 9.33 -1.10 -10.95
N ASN A 151 9.43 0.12 -11.47
CA ASN A 151 10.00 1.25 -10.77
C ASN A 151 8.92 1.88 -9.88
N THR A 152 9.13 1.84 -8.58
CA THR A 152 8.16 2.31 -7.59
C THR A 152 8.21 3.83 -7.45
N LYS A 153 7.03 4.46 -7.47
CA LYS A 153 6.80 5.85 -7.11
C LYS A 153 6.51 5.97 -5.61
N CYS A 154 5.54 5.22 -5.14
CA CYS A 154 5.17 5.13 -3.72
C CYS A 154 4.91 3.67 -3.32
N VAL A 155 5.20 3.35 -2.06
CA VAL A 155 4.87 2.05 -1.46
C VAL A 155 4.31 2.25 -0.07
N LYS A 156 3.16 1.63 0.21
CA LYS A 156 2.59 1.52 1.56
C LYS A 156 2.87 0.12 2.07
N ILE A 157 3.51 0.03 3.23
CA ILE A 157 4.00 -1.21 3.81
C ILE A 157 3.32 -1.44 5.16
N TRP A 158 2.91 -2.68 5.42
CA TRP A 158 2.42 -3.17 6.72
C TRP A 158 3.46 -4.10 7.33
N GLU A 159 3.74 -3.90 8.61
CA GLU A 159 4.58 -4.81 9.40
C GLU A 159 3.82 -6.09 9.74
N THR A 160 3.67 -6.96 8.77
CA THR A 160 3.02 -8.26 8.96
C THR A 160 4.00 -9.35 9.38
N GLY A 161 5.31 -9.08 9.31
CA GLY A 161 6.36 -9.99 9.76
C GLY A 161 6.47 -11.27 8.93
N GLN A 162 7.27 -12.19 9.48
CA GLN A 162 7.42 -13.55 8.93
C GLN A 162 6.26 -14.48 9.29
N ASP A 163 5.34 -14.02 10.13
CA ASP A 163 4.21 -14.83 10.56
C ASP A 163 3.25 -15.01 9.40
N ASP A 164 3.59 -16.03 8.68
CA ASP A 164 2.95 -16.51 7.50
C ASP A 164 1.56 -17.05 7.85
N ASP A 165 0.62 -16.71 7.00
CA ASP A 165 -0.60 -17.44 6.65
C ASP A 165 -1.62 -17.79 7.74
N SER A 166 -1.29 -17.84 9.02
CA SER A 166 -2.26 -18.21 10.06
C SER A 166 -2.98 -17.01 10.71
N SER A 167 -2.47 -15.81 10.56
CA SER A 167 -3.07 -14.59 11.15
C SER A 167 -4.06 -13.87 10.23
N SER A 168 -4.83 -14.62 9.45
CA SER A 168 -6.00 -14.07 8.76
C SER A 168 -7.13 -13.66 9.73
N GLN A 169 -6.99 -14.01 10.99
CA GLN A 169 -7.78 -13.49 12.11
C GLN A 169 -6.92 -12.47 12.85
N ILE A 170 -6.98 -11.22 12.41
CA ILE A 170 -6.62 -10.11 13.28
C ILE A 170 -7.73 -10.09 14.34
N ASP A 171 -7.45 -10.72 15.47
CA ASP A 171 -8.26 -10.55 16.64
C ASP A 171 -8.29 -9.06 16.98
N SER A 172 -9.46 -8.53 17.27
CA SER A 172 -9.69 -7.12 17.58
C SER A 172 -8.89 -6.62 18.81
N GLU A 173 -8.21 -7.51 19.52
CA GLU A 173 -7.36 -7.22 20.68
C GLU A 173 -5.90 -6.95 20.31
N TYR A 174 -5.44 -7.21 19.08
CA TYR A 174 -4.07 -6.90 18.69
C TYR A 174 -3.91 -5.43 18.30
N PRO A 175 -2.81 -4.79 18.69
CA PRO A 175 -2.53 -3.41 18.28
C PRO A 175 -2.53 -3.34 16.75
N PRO A 176 -3.06 -2.23 16.17
CA PRO A 176 -3.12 -2.09 14.73
C PRO A 176 -1.73 -2.28 14.13
N THR A 177 -1.65 -3.12 13.11
CA THR A 177 -0.40 -3.37 12.38
C THR A 177 0.21 -2.06 11.94
N ARG A 178 1.45 -1.79 12.33
CA ARG A 178 2.12 -0.56 11.94
C ARG A 178 2.20 -0.48 10.43
N GLN A 179 1.94 0.71 9.92
CA GLN A 179 1.99 0.97 8.49
C GLN A 179 2.82 2.21 8.20
N ARG A 180 3.49 2.22 7.06
CA ARG A 180 4.25 3.38 6.59
C ARG A 180 4.16 3.51 5.07
N THR A 181 4.02 4.74 4.60
CA THR A 181 4.11 5.07 3.18
C THR A 181 5.47 5.70 2.89
N LEU A 182 6.14 5.18 1.88
CA LEU A 182 7.43 5.67 1.37
C LEU A 182 7.24 6.01 -0.10
N CYS A 183 7.62 7.23 -0.51
CA CYS A 183 7.60 7.64 -1.91
C CYS A 183 9.04 7.94 -2.36
N ALA A 184 9.32 7.69 -3.64
CA ALA A 184 10.54 8.15 -4.29
C ALA A 184 10.50 9.67 -4.41
N ASP A 185 11.60 10.33 -4.16
CA ASP A 185 11.79 11.78 -4.28
C ASP A 185 11.77 12.22 -5.75
#